data_c3ab8775d8f908b8b150938b7d24fda5
#
_entry.id   c3ab8775d8f908b8b150938b7d24fda5
#
_cell.length_a   1.000
_cell.length_b   1.000
_cell.length_c   1.000
_cell.angle_alpha   90.00
_cell.angle_beta   90.00
_cell.angle_gamma   90.00
#
_symmetry.space_group_name_H-M   'P 1'
#
loop_
_entity.id
_entity.type
_entity.pdbx_description
1 polymer ?
#
loop_
_entity_poly.entity_id
_entity_poly.type
_entity_poly.pdbx_seq_one_letter_code
_entity_poly.pdbx_strand_id
1 'polypeptide(L)'
;MGISEEGKKYRIKTLLEMVEGISDKEYQKRVWIRGEGPECDDFCETVNNFFDDADPVIEDYQFYGLTEKQYTFLKEFSDQFKIFSDEHAWEPEFIDSPEWHRMTEMAKEVLEVFNYKKSS
;
A
#
# COMPACT_ATOMS: atom_id res chain seq x y z
N MET A 1 -14.93 16.07 -14.63
CA MET A 1 -15.59 14.81 -14.88
C MET A 1 -15.07 13.75 -13.93
N GLY A 2 -15.94 13.18 -13.12
CA GLY A 2 -15.53 12.19 -12.14
C GLY A 2 -15.63 10.77 -12.67
N ILE A 3 -15.02 9.85 -11.97
CA ILE A 3 -15.21 8.43 -12.23
C ILE A 3 -16.53 7.98 -11.60
N SER A 4 -17.06 6.86 -12.07
CA SER A 4 -18.30 6.30 -11.53
C SER A 4 -18.11 5.82 -10.09
N GLU A 5 -19.21 5.56 -9.39
CA GLU A 5 -19.13 4.98 -8.04
C GLU A 5 -18.40 3.64 -8.03
N GLU A 6 -18.63 2.82 -9.07
CA GLU A 6 -17.91 1.55 -9.21
C GLU A 6 -16.42 1.78 -9.44
N GLY A 7 -16.05 2.79 -10.23
CA GLY A 7 -14.66 3.15 -10.46
C GLY A 7 -13.95 3.60 -9.18
N LYS A 8 -14.65 4.37 -8.34
CA LYS A 8 -14.11 4.79 -7.04
C LYS A 8 -13.84 3.58 -6.14
N LYS A 9 -14.80 2.67 -6.05
CA LYS A 9 -14.66 1.45 -5.25
C LYS A 9 -13.52 0.58 -5.77
N TYR A 10 -13.40 0.47 -7.08
CA TYR A 10 -12.34 -0.31 -7.70
C TYR A 10 -10.96 0.27 -7.38
N ARG A 11 -10.82 1.60 -7.45
CA ARG A 11 -9.55 2.24 -7.15
C ARG A 11 -9.16 2.03 -5.68
N ILE A 12 -10.11 2.18 -4.77
CA ILE A 12 -9.85 1.96 -3.35
C ILE A 12 -9.49 0.50 -3.11
N LYS A 13 -10.21 -0.43 -3.73
CA LYS A 13 -9.93 -1.86 -3.60
C LYS A 13 -8.51 -2.19 -4.07
N THR A 14 -8.12 -1.67 -5.23
CA THR A 14 -6.79 -1.90 -5.78
C THR A 14 -5.71 -1.34 -4.86
N LEU A 15 -5.95 -0.13 -4.35
CA LEU A 15 -5.04 0.50 -3.40
C LEU A 15 -4.87 -0.36 -2.14
N LEU A 16 -5.96 -0.86 -1.59
CA LEU A 16 -5.91 -1.68 -0.37
C LEU A 16 -5.25 -3.04 -0.62
N GLU A 17 -5.40 -3.60 -1.80
CA GLU A 17 -4.68 -4.83 -2.17
C GLU A 17 -3.17 -4.60 -2.18
N MET A 18 -2.72 -3.43 -2.64
CA MET A 18 -1.30 -3.10 -2.59
C MET A 18 -0.82 -2.89 -1.15
N VAL A 19 -1.64 -2.24 -0.31
CA VAL A 19 -1.31 -2.09 1.10
C VAL A 19 -1.23 -3.45 1.79
N GLU A 20 -2.11 -4.38 1.43
CA GLU A 20 -2.05 -5.76 1.94
C GLU A 20 -0.71 -6.41 1.59
N GLY A 21 -0.24 -6.25 0.34
CA GLY A 21 1.06 -6.78 -0.06
C GLY A 21 2.20 -6.18 0.75
N ILE A 22 2.12 -4.88 1.05
CA ILE A 22 3.14 -4.21 1.88
C ILE A 22 3.10 -4.72 3.32
N SER A 23 1.94 -5.15 3.80
CA SER A 23 1.78 -5.66 5.17
C SER A 23 2.19 -7.12 5.33
N ASP A 24 2.46 -7.83 4.23
CA ASP A 24 2.64 -9.28 4.22
C ASP A 24 4.07 -9.67 3.86
N LYS A 25 4.89 -9.96 4.87
CA LYS A 25 6.28 -10.34 4.69
C LYS A 25 6.44 -11.67 3.95
N GLU A 26 5.50 -12.59 4.13
CA GLU A 26 5.57 -13.88 3.41
C GLU A 26 5.39 -13.69 1.91
N TYR A 27 4.44 -12.83 1.52
CA TYR A 27 4.26 -12.46 0.12
C TYR A 27 5.54 -11.83 -0.44
N GLN A 28 6.15 -10.91 0.30
CA GLN A 28 7.36 -10.21 -0.11
C GLN A 28 8.52 -11.18 -0.30
N LYS A 29 8.70 -12.11 0.62
CA LYS A 29 9.77 -13.11 0.50
C LYS A 29 9.54 -14.03 -0.68
N ARG A 30 8.29 -14.43 -0.91
CA ARG A 30 7.94 -15.32 -2.01
C ARG A 30 8.11 -14.65 -3.37
N VAL A 31 7.56 -13.45 -3.52
CA VAL A 31 7.46 -12.78 -4.83
C VAL A 31 8.66 -11.86 -5.10
N TRP A 32 8.99 -10.99 -4.14
CA TRP A 32 10.00 -9.96 -4.36
C TRP A 32 11.43 -10.50 -4.27
N ILE A 33 11.67 -11.46 -3.41
CA ILE A 33 13.02 -12.01 -3.20
C ILE A 33 13.24 -13.27 -4.02
N ARG A 34 12.33 -14.24 -3.92
CA ARG A 34 12.50 -15.53 -4.58
C ARG A 34 11.91 -15.58 -6.00
N GLY A 35 11.04 -14.62 -6.34
CA GLY A 35 10.41 -14.59 -7.65
C GLY A 35 9.48 -15.76 -7.93
N GLU A 36 8.93 -16.36 -6.88
CA GLU A 36 8.05 -17.51 -7.00
C GLU A 36 6.61 -17.10 -7.28
N GLY A 37 5.87 -17.95 -7.97
CA GLY A 37 4.47 -17.77 -8.25
C GLY A 37 4.23 -17.06 -9.57
N PRO A 38 2.94 -16.90 -9.97
CA PRO A 38 2.59 -16.27 -11.23
C PRO A 38 2.70 -14.75 -11.20
N GLU A 39 2.82 -14.14 -10.03
CA GLU A 39 2.90 -12.69 -9.89
C GLU A 39 4.25 -12.19 -10.37
N CYS A 40 4.22 -11.10 -11.14
CA CYS A 40 5.43 -10.39 -11.56
C CYS A 40 5.42 -9.05 -10.82
N ASP A 41 6.00 -9.04 -9.63
CA ASP A 41 6.01 -7.88 -8.77
C ASP A 41 7.36 -7.73 -8.10
N ASP A 42 7.73 -6.50 -7.80
CA ASP A 42 8.90 -6.21 -7.00
C ASP A 42 8.65 -4.92 -6.21
N PHE A 43 9.61 -4.56 -5.37
CA PHE A 43 9.47 -3.38 -4.53
C PHE A 43 9.28 -2.10 -5.35
N CYS A 44 10.05 -1.93 -6.41
CA CYS A 44 9.97 -0.72 -7.24
C CYS A 44 8.61 -0.58 -7.91
N GLU A 45 8.09 -1.67 -8.46
CA GLU A 45 6.75 -1.68 -9.04
C GLU A 45 5.69 -1.36 -8.01
N THR A 46 5.80 -1.97 -6.82
CA THR A 46 4.86 -1.73 -5.73
C THR A 46 4.85 -0.25 -5.33
N VAL A 47 6.03 0.36 -5.20
CA VAL A 47 6.14 1.78 -4.86
C VAL A 47 5.43 2.64 -5.90
N ASN A 48 5.75 2.44 -7.16
CA ASN A 48 5.18 3.23 -8.24
C ASN A 48 3.67 3.04 -8.34
N ASN A 49 3.20 1.82 -8.31
CA ASN A 49 1.77 1.52 -8.41
C ASN A 49 1.00 2.05 -7.21
N PHE A 50 1.59 1.95 -6.01
CA PHE A 50 0.96 2.48 -4.82
C PHE A 50 0.70 3.97 -4.94
N PHE A 51 1.72 4.75 -5.31
CA PHE A 51 1.57 6.20 -5.41
C PHE A 51 0.66 6.61 -6.55
N ASP A 52 0.67 5.89 -7.67
CA ASP A 52 -0.26 6.16 -8.77
C ASP A 52 -1.71 6.06 -8.33
N ASP A 53 -2.04 5.11 -7.45
CA ASP A 53 -3.41 4.94 -6.96
C ASP A 53 -3.69 5.76 -5.70
N ALA A 54 -2.71 5.94 -4.82
CA ALA A 54 -2.91 6.61 -3.55
C ALA A 54 -3.02 8.13 -3.70
N ASP A 55 -2.18 8.73 -4.53
CA ASP A 55 -2.14 10.19 -4.64
C ASP A 55 -3.49 10.80 -5.01
N PRO A 56 -4.22 10.32 -6.04
CA PRO A 56 -5.54 10.88 -6.32
C PRO A 56 -6.54 10.71 -5.19
N VAL A 57 -6.48 9.57 -4.50
CA VAL A 57 -7.38 9.29 -3.38
C VAL A 57 -7.10 10.24 -2.21
N ILE A 58 -5.83 10.48 -1.90
CA ILE A 58 -5.43 11.39 -0.83
C ILE A 58 -5.79 12.83 -1.17
N GLU A 59 -5.52 13.26 -2.40
CA GLU A 59 -5.78 14.63 -2.83
C GLU A 59 -7.27 14.98 -2.81
N ASP A 60 -8.12 14.00 -3.05
CA ASP A 60 -9.56 14.23 -3.15
C ASP A 60 -10.33 13.20 -2.31
N TYR A 61 -9.90 13.04 -1.07
CA TYR A 61 -10.41 11.97 -0.21
C TYR A 61 -11.92 12.07 0.03
N GLN A 62 -12.47 13.28 0.05
CA GLN A 62 -13.91 13.46 0.21
C GLN A 62 -14.68 12.94 -1.00
N PHE A 63 -14.15 13.14 -2.20
CA PHE A 63 -14.74 12.61 -3.41
C PHE A 63 -14.81 11.08 -3.38
N TYR A 64 -13.78 10.44 -2.81
CA TYR A 64 -13.73 8.98 -2.69
C TYR A 64 -14.48 8.45 -1.48
N GLY A 65 -15.06 9.34 -0.67
CA GLY A 65 -15.89 8.93 0.45
C GLY A 65 -15.12 8.46 1.68
N LEU A 66 -13.86 8.84 1.80
CA LEU A 66 -13.07 8.48 2.97
C LEU A 66 -13.49 9.32 4.18
N THR A 67 -13.45 8.70 5.37
CA THR A 67 -13.58 9.45 6.61
C THR A 67 -12.27 10.17 6.91
N GLU A 68 -12.29 11.15 7.80
CA GLU A 68 -11.07 11.83 8.21
C GLU A 68 -10.05 10.87 8.81
N LYS A 69 -10.52 9.88 9.57
CA LYS A 69 -9.65 8.87 10.16
C LYS A 69 -8.97 8.04 9.07
N GLN A 70 -9.73 7.58 8.08
CA GLN A 70 -9.18 6.83 6.95
C GLN A 70 -8.16 7.66 6.19
N TYR A 71 -8.49 8.91 5.93
CA TYR A 71 -7.59 9.82 5.24
C TYR A 71 -6.29 10.01 6.04
N THR A 72 -6.39 10.26 7.35
CA THR A 72 -5.22 10.52 8.19
C THR A 72 -4.27 9.32 8.19
N PHE A 73 -4.79 8.11 8.39
CA PHE A 73 -3.96 6.91 8.41
C PHE A 73 -3.31 6.65 7.06
N LEU A 74 -4.07 6.80 5.98
CA LEU A 74 -3.54 6.58 4.64
C LEU A 74 -2.46 7.60 4.30
N LYS A 75 -2.69 8.87 4.64
CA LYS A 75 -1.72 9.93 4.36
C LYS A 75 -0.43 9.73 5.15
N GLU A 76 -0.53 9.40 6.43
CA GLU A 76 0.66 9.14 7.24
C GLU A 76 1.46 7.96 6.70
N PHE A 77 0.77 6.89 6.33
CA PHE A 77 1.43 5.74 5.73
C PHE A 77 2.12 6.13 4.41
N SER A 78 1.42 6.86 3.56
CA SER A 78 1.96 7.30 2.27
C SER A 78 3.20 8.17 2.46
N ASP A 79 3.16 9.13 3.39
CA ASP A 79 4.29 10.02 3.66
C ASP A 79 5.51 9.23 4.15
N GLN A 80 5.31 8.30 5.08
CA GLN A 80 6.41 7.48 5.61
C GLN A 80 6.95 6.52 4.57
N PHE A 81 6.08 5.95 3.76
CA PHE A 81 6.49 5.04 2.69
C PHE A 81 7.34 5.77 1.65
N LYS A 82 6.97 7.01 1.33
CA LYS A 82 7.74 7.83 0.40
C LYS A 82 9.15 8.09 0.95
N ILE A 83 9.24 8.48 2.22
CA ILE A 83 10.52 8.71 2.88
C ILE A 83 11.36 7.43 2.84
N PHE A 84 10.76 6.29 3.20
CA PHE A 84 11.46 5.02 3.19
C PHE A 84 11.98 4.67 1.79
N SER A 85 11.12 4.81 0.77
CA SER A 85 11.50 4.46 -0.60
C SER A 85 12.58 5.39 -1.17
N ASP A 86 12.60 6.67 -0.74
CA ASP A 86 13.62 7.63 -1.17
C ASP A 86 14.97 7.35 -0.50
N GLU A 87 14.95 6.84 0.73
CA GLU A 87 16.17 6.59 1.51
C GLU A 87 16.79 5.22 1.25
N HIS A 88 16.00 4.28 0.76
CA HIS A 88 16.44 2.88 0.62
C HIS A 88 16.30 2.40 -0.83
N ALA A 89 17.42 1.98 -1.41
CA ALA A 89 17.38 1.20 -2.64
C ALA A 89 16.87 -0.20 -2.29
N TRP A 90 16.37 -0.92 -3.29
CA TRP A 90 15.93 -2.29 -3.04
C TRP A 90 17.11 -3.16 -2.62
N GLU A 91 17.01 -3.71 -1.43
CA GLU A 91 17.95 -4.69 -0.91
C GLU A 91 17.13 -5.73 -0.14
N PRO A 92 17.32 -7.03 -0.40
CA PRO A 92 16.50 -8.05 0.27
C PRO A 92 16.55 -7.97 1.79
N GLU A 93 17.67 -7.51 2.34
CA GLU A 93 17.88 -7.43 3.77
C GLU A 93 16.95 -6.43 4.46
N PHE A 94 16.44 -5.43 3.74
CA PHE A 94 15.63 -4.41 4.41
C PHE A 94 14.31 -4.97 4.94
N ILE A 95 13.84 -6.11 4.41
CA ILE A 95 12.60 -6.73 4.87
C ILE A 95 12.67 -7.07 6.37
N ASP A 96 13.85 -7.39 6.86
CA ASP A 96 14.04 -7.72 8.28
C ASP A 96 14.47 -6.52 9.12
N SER A 97 14.53 -5.31 8.53
CA SER A 97 14.94 -4.12 9.28
C SER A 97 13.80 -3.60 10.16
N PRO A 98 14.13 -2.92 11.28
CA PRO A 98 13.11 -2.31 12.13
C PRO A 98 12.27 -1.27 11.37
N GLU A 99 12.86 -0.53 10.44
CA GLU A 99 12.19 0.48 9.65
C GLU A 99 11.11 -0.15 8.77
N TRP A 100 11.43 -1.27 8.12
CA TRP A 100 10.45 -1.97 7.30
C TRP A 100 9.36 -2.63 8.15
N HIS A 101 9.73 -3.17 9.30
CA HIS A 101 8.75 -3.71 10.24
C HIS A 101 7.71 -2.65 10.61
N ARG A 102 8.17 -1.42 10.88
CA ARG A 102 7.28 -0.30 11.16
C ARG A 102 6.34 -0.02 9.99
N MET A 103 6.85 -0.07 8.75
CA MET A 103 6.03 0.13 7.57
C MET A 103 4.95 -0.95 7.45
N THR A 104 5.29 -2.21 7.74
CA THR A 104 4.29 -3.29 7.69
C THR A 104 3.22 -3.11 8.76
N GLU A 105 3.57 -2.63 9.95
CA GLU A 105 2.59 -2.35 11.00
C GLU A 105 1.67 -1.20 10.61
N MET A 106 2.21 -0.14 10.02
CA MET A 106 1.40 0.97 9.54
C MET A 106 0.44 0.52 8.44
N ALA A 107 0.89 -0.36 7.55
CA ALA A 107 0.04 -0.91 6.50
C ALA A 107 -1.13 -1.69 7.11
N LYS A 108 -0.88 -2.47 8.14
CA LYS A 108 -1.95 -3.20 8.83
C LYS A 108 -2.97 -2.25 9.46
N GLU A 109 -2.52 -1.14 10.04
CA GLU A 109 -3.41 -0.14 10.59
C GLU A 109 -4.30 0.50 9.53
N VAL A 110 -3.74 0.78 8.35
CA VAL A 110 -4.53 1.29 7.22
C VAL A 110 -5.63 0.28 6.85
N LEU A 111 -5.28 -0.99 6.73
CA LEU A 111 -6.27 -2.02 6.41
C LEU A 111 -7.38 -2.09 7.47
N GLU A 112 -7.03 -1.96 8.74
CA GLU A 112 -8.02 -1.96 9.82
C GLU A 112 -8.99 -0.78 9.73
N VAL A 113 -8.47 0.42 9.47
CA VAL A 113 -9.31 1.61 9.44
C VAL A 113 -10.26 1.62 8.25
N PHE A 114 -9.92 0.86 7.18
CA PHE A 114 -10.81 0.68 6.03
C PHE A 114 -11.69 -0.55 6.17
N ASN A 115 -11.59 -1.29 7.26
CA ASN A 115 -12.31 -2.55 7.47
C ASN A 115 -12.06 -3.54 6.35
N TYR A 116 -10.85 -3.52 5.81
CA TYR A 116 -10.47 -4.39 4.72
C TYR A 116 -10.27 -5.81 5.25
N LYS A 117 -10.90 -6.76 4.58
CA LYS A 117 -10.74 -8.17 4.94
C LYS A 117 -9.84 -8.84 3.92
N LYS A 118 -8.77 -9.44 4.42
CA LYS A 118 -7.82 -10.16 3.60
C LYS A 118 -8.54 -11.31 2.90
N SER A 119 -8.40 -11.38 1.58
CA SER A 119 -8.92 -12.54 0.85
C SER A 119 -7.98 -13.71 1.11
N SER A 120 -8.52 -14.72 1.69
CA SER A 120 -7.77 -15.94 2.00
C SER A 120 -7.80 -16.90 0.83
#